data_d8035fa0980bcab3f8f94436612a21ea
#
_entry.id   d8035fa0980bcab3f8f94436612a21ea
#
_cell.length_a   1.000
_cell.length_b   1.000
_cell.length_c   1.000
_cell.angle_alpha   90.00
_cell.angle_beta   90.00
_cell.angle_gamma   90.00
#
_symmetry.space_group_name_H-M   'P 1'
#
loop_
_entity.id
_entity.type
_entity.pdbx_description
1 polymer ?
#
loop_
_entity_poly.entity_id
_entity_poly.type
_entity_poly.pdbx_seq_one_letter_code
_entity_poly.pdbx_strand_id
1 'polypeptide(L)'
;MKGFRVARHGGPDALEWGEWADPVPGPGKVTVRVRACALNHLDLWLRNGVPGHRFPLPLVPGSEVAGDVATTGAGVDDLPAGTPCLLSSGVSCGVCARCLAGLDHLCPKYGLLGEHRDGGYAEYVTVPRRNVLPIPKGLSYVEAAAIPLGFLTAWHMLVARAALAANEDILLHAAGSGVTSAGIQIARLLGARRILVTAGTEAKLARASELGATHGILYNQGDFVRAAREATQGEGVDVVFDHVGGETFERSLRLLKRGGRMVLCGATSGAEARINLRALFFKQLSILGSTMGSLAELHSLLPYFETGALRPVVDRTFTLAEAPAAQEYLAQRGAFGKIVLTVGTGAREVPRPLPPPHPPHPKEIRT
;
A
#
# COMPACT_ATOMS: atom_id res chain seq x y z
N MET A 1 -22.15 16.45 -4.27
CA MET A 1 -21.40 15.28 -4.73
C MET A 1 -22.05 13.99 -4.29
N LYS A 2 -21.92 12.94 -5.06
CA LYS A 2 -22.42 11.59 -4.76
C LYS A 2 -21.26 10.72 -4.26
N GLY A 3 -21.59 9.73 -3.42
CA GLY A 3 -20.58 8.81 -2.90
C GLY A 3 -21.10 7.90 -1.81
N PHE A 4 -20.17 7.19 -1.19
CA PHE A 4 -20.42 6.34 -0.03
C PHE A 4 -19.80 6.93 1.23
N ARG A 5 -20.50 6.79 2.34
CA ARG A 5 -19.94 7.06 3.67
C ARG A 5 -20.31 5.95 4.64
N VAL A 6 -19.52 5.82 5.67
CA VAL A 6 -19.80 4.96 6.82
C VAL A 6 -20.31 5.87 7.94
N ALA A 7 -21.59 5.77 8.29
CA ALA A 7 -22.18 6.53 9.38
C ALA A 7 -22.13 5.76 10.72
N ARG A 8 -22.08 4.43 10.66
CA ARG A 8 -21.97 3.51 11.78
C ARG A 8 -21.15 2.28 11.37
N HIS A 9 -20.47 1.64 12.30
CA HIS A 9 -19.81 0.38 12.02
C HIS A 9 -20.83 -0.74 11.77
N GLY A 10 -20.46 -1.70 10.88
CA GLY A 10 -21.34 -2.83 10.55
C GLY A 10 -20.87 -3.64 9.34
N GLY A 11 -21.78 -4.45 8.81
CA GLY A 11 -21.58 -5.22 7.58
C GLY A 11 -21.58 -4.35 6.33
N PRO A 12 -21.78 -4.96 5.13
CA PRO A 12 -21.81 -4.23 3.86
C PRO A 12 -22.84 -3.10 3.80
N ASP A 13 -23.95 -3.22 4.54
CA ASP A 13 -25.04 -2.23 4.67
C ASP A 13 -24.64 -0.95 5.43
N ALA A 14 -23.52 -1.00 6.15
CA ALA A 14 -22.97 0.19 6.81
C ALA A 14 -22.30 1.17 5.83
N LEU A 15 -22.08 0.75 4.59
CA LEU A 15 -21.60 1.59 3.50
C LEU A 15 -22.80 2.24 2.80
N GLU A 16 -23.14 3.46 3.21
CA GLU A 16 -24.36 4.15 2.81
C GLU A 16 -24.10 5.07 1.60
N TRP A 17 -24.86 4.86 0.49
CA TRP A 17 -24.85 5.77 -0.64
C TRP A 17 -25.62 7.04 -0.30
N GLY A 18 -25.09 8.19 -0.68
CA GLY A 18 -25.74 9.46 -0.44
C GLY A 18 -25.30 10.57 -1.39
N GLU A 19 -25.96 11.70 -1.24
CA GLU A 19 -25.63 12.94 -1.95
C GLU A 19 -25.53 14.07 -0.91
N TRP A 20 -24.48 14.88 -1.01
CA TRP A 20 -24.24 16.05 -0.15
C TRP A 20 -23.54 17.15 -0.93
N ALA A 21 -23.39 18.33 -0.32
CA ALA A 21 -22.75 19.48 -0.96
C ALA A 21 -21.31 19.17 -1.41
N ASP A 22 -20.91 19.72 -2.54
CA ASP A 22 -19.54 19.62 -3.01
C ASP A 22 -18.60 20.32 -2.02
N PRO A 23 -17.42 19.76 -1.75
CA PRO A 23 -16.49 20.38 -0.82
C PRO A 23 -15.88 21.65 -1.40
N VAL A 24 -15.87 22.73 -0.63
CA VAL A 24 -15.19 23.97 -0.98
C VAL A 24 -13.81 24.00 -0.33
N PRO A 25 -12.71 24.17 -1.11
CA PRO A 25 -11.38 24.15 -0.55
C PRO A 25 -11.10 25.42 0.25
N GLY A 26 -10.70 25.27 1.50
CA GLY A 26 -10.18 26.36 2.32
C GLY A 26 -8.77 26.79 1.86
N PRO A 27 -8.18 27.85 2.47
CA PRO A 27 -6.85 28.32 2.13
C PRO A 27 -5.79 27.22 2.15
N GLY A 28 -4.92 27.17 1.12
CA GLY A 28 -3.86 26.19 0.95
C GLY A 28 -4.34 24.76 0.63
N LYS A 29 -5.63 24.57 0.31
CA LYS A 29 -6.22 23.29 -0.05
C LYS A 29 -6.64 23.21 -1.51
N VAL A 30 -6.82 22.00 -1.97
CA VAL A 30 -7.24 21.66 -3.34
C VAL A 30 -8.39 20.67 -3.25
N THR A 31 -9.46 20.92 -3.98
CA THR A 31 -10.52 19.92 -4.23
C THR A 31 -10.19 19.21 -5.54
N VAL A 32 -10.14 17.88 -5.48
CA VAL A 32 -9.87 16.99 -6.61
C VAL A 32 -11.14 16.27 -6.99
N ARG A 33 -11.48 16.31 -8.29
CA ARG A 33 -12.50 15.41 -8.86
C ARG A 33 -11.89 14.03 -8.96
N VAL A 34 -12.44 13.09 -8.22
CA VAL A 34 -11.97 11.69 -8.20
C VAL A 34 -12.28 11.02 -9.54
N ARG A 35 -11.29 10.35 -10.12
CA ARG A 35 -11.43 9.49 -11.30
C ARG A 35 -11.25 8.03 -10.95
N ALA A 36 -10.37 7.75 -10.00
CA ALA A 36 -10.10 6.42 -9.49
C ALA A 36 -9.76 6.44 -8.00
N CYS A 37 -10.20 5.41 -7.28
CA CYS A 37 -9.88 5.19 -5.87
C CYS A 37 -9.59 3.72 -5.61
N ALA A 38 -8.38 3.38 -5.14
CA ALA A 38 -8.02 2.00 -4.87
C ALA A 38 -8.36 1.57 -3.44
N LEU A 39 -8.86 0.33 -3.30
CA LEU A 39 -9.26 -0.26 -2.04
C LEU A 39 -8.07 -0.73 -1.21
N ASN A 40 -8.26 -0.68 0.11
CA ASN A 40 -7.35 -1.22 1.11
C ASN A 40 -8.11 -1.98 2.21
N HIS A 41 -7.43 -2.85 2.95
CA HIS A 41 -8.03 -3.48 4.14
C HIS A 41 -8.49 -2.46 5.19
N LEU A 42 -7.92 -1.26 5.17
CA LEU A 42 -8.33 -0.13 5.98
C LEU A 42 -9.81 0.24 5.76
N ASP A 43 -10.30 0.14 4.52
CA ASP A 43 -11.71 0.42 4.19
C ASP A 43 -12.66 -0.60 4.86
N LEU A 44 -12.21 -1.88 4.96
CA LEU A 44 -12.95 -2.91 5.69
C LEU A 44 -12.90 -2.66 7.20
N TRP A 45 -11.76 -2.22 7.73
CA TRP A 45 -11.61 -1.90 9.15
C TRP A 45 -12.46 -0.69 9.55
N LEU A 46 -12.48 0.36 8.72
CA LEU A 46 -13.35 1.50 8.91
C LEU A 46 -14.82 1.06 8.95
N ARG A 47 -15.25 0.26 7.98
CA ARG A 47 -16.64 -0.19 7.92
C ARG A 47 -17.01 -1.09 9.11
N ASN A 48 -16.20 -2.10 9.40
CA ASN A 48 -16.50 -3.09 10.43
C ASN A 48 -16.26 -2.58 11.86
N GLY A 49 -15.43 -1.55 12.03
CA GLY A 49 -14.87 -1.14 13.30
C GLY A 49 -13.66 -2.01 13.71
N VAL A 50 -12.79 -1.43 14.54
CA VAL A 50 -11.63 -2.12 15.12
C VAL A 50 -11.64 -1.91 16.62
N PRO A 51 -11.56 -2.95 17.46
CA PRO A 51 -11.51 -2.80 18.91
C PRO A 51 -10.38 -1.86 19.36
N GLY A 52 -10.70 -0.89 20.18
CA GLY A 52 -9.72 0.09 20.70
C GLY A 52 -9.37 1.24 19.73
N HIS A 53 -9.87 1.23 18.50
CA HIS A 53 -9.69 2.35 17.55
C HIS A 53 -11.01 3.11 17.35
N ARG A 54 -10.92 4.46 17.29
CA ARG A 54 -12.06 5.33 17.05
C ARG A 54 -11.94 6.02 15.71
N PHE A 55 -12.88 5.75 14.81
CA PHE A 55 -13.00 6.46 13.55
C PHE A 55 -13.93 7.67 13.71
N PRO A 56 -13.65 8.83 13.07
CA PRO A 56 -14.47 10.03 13.15
C PRO A 56 -15.71 9.93 12.22
N LEU A 57 -16.64 9.05 12.56
CA LEU A 57 -17.86 8.84 11.78
C LEU A 57 -18.84 10.04 11.91
N PRO A 58 -19.61 10.37 10.84
CA PRO A 58 -19.64 9.72 9.52
C PRO A 58 -18.43 10.08 8.67
N LEU A 59 -17.90 9.13 7.89
CA LEU A 59 -16.67 9.29 7.11
C LEU A 59 -16.78 8.63 5.72
N VAL A 60 -16.24 9.30 4.71
CA VAL A 60 -16.07 8.75 3.36
C VAL A 60 -14.80 7.88 3.31
N PRO A 61 -14.89 6.58 2.98
CA PRO A 61 -13.72 5.70 2.84
C PRO A 61 -12.82 6.07 1.66
N GLY A 62 -11.70 5.34 1.51
CA GLY A 62 -10.84 5.40 0.35
C GLY A 62 -9.61 6.28 0.52
N SER A 63 -8.44 5.64 0.67
CA SER A 63 -7.18 6.33 0.98
C SER A 63 -6.33 6.64 -0.25
N GLU A 64 -6.51 5.91 -1.35
CA GLU A 64 -5.69 6.02 -2.57
C GLU A 64 -6.50 6.60 -3.71
N VAL A 65 -6.18 7.81 -4.12
CA VAL A 65 -6.97 8.59 -5.07
C VAL A 65 -6.11 9.10 -6.22
N ALA A 66 -6.65 9.02 -7.43
CA ALA A 66 -6.19 9.77 -8.60
C ALA A 66 -7.37 10.49 -9.25
N GLY A 67 -7.11 11.66 -9.81
CA GLY A 67 -8.16 12.48 -10.42
C GLY A 67 -7.64 13.78 -11.02
N ASP A 68 -8.55 14.72 -11.19
CA ASP A 68 -8.23 16.04 -11.75
C ASP A 68 -8.43 17.12 -10.69
N VAL A 69 -7.55 18.10 -10.65
CA VAL A 69 -7.78 19.32 -9.87
C VAL A 69 -9.10 19.96 -10.31
N ALA A 70 -10.06 20.10 -9.42
CA ALA A 70 -11.35 20.74 -9.70
C ALA A 70 -11.32 22.23 -9.33
N THR A 71 -10.96 22.53 -8.08
CA THR A 71 -10.87 23.91 -7.58
C THR A 71 -9.73 24.03 -6.56
N THR A 72 -9.18 25.23 -6.42
CA THR A 72 -8.13 25.56 -5.47
C THR A 72 -8.59 26.62 -4.48
N GLY A 73 -8.15 26.52 -3.23
CA GLY A 73 -8.34 27.57 -2.21
C GLY A 73 -7.29 28.66 -2.31
N ALA A 74 -7.51 29.76 -1.59
CA ALA A 74 -6.58 30.89 -1.58
C ALA A 74 -5.15 30.44 -1.24
N GLY A 75 -4.16 31.01 -1.96
CA GLY A 75 -2.73 30.68 -1.82
C GLY A 75 -2.29 29.43 -2.55
N VAL A 76 -3.09 28.88 -3.46
CA VAL A 76 -2.72 27.80 -4.39
C VAL A 76 -2.86 28.29 -5.81
N ASP A 77 -1.76 28.79 -6.37
CA ASP A 77 -1.72 29.43 -7.70
C ASP A 77 -0.96 28.59 -8.74
N ASP A 78 -0.35 27.48 -8.32
CA ASP A 78 0.53 26.62 -9.12
C ASP A 78 -0.16 25.36 -9.68
N LEU A 79 -1.48 25.21 -9.48
CA LEU A 79 -2.26 24.05 -9.92
C LEU A 79 -3.51 24.48 -10.69
N PRO A 80 -3.45 24.56 -12.03
CA PRO A 80 -4.64 24.83 -12.86
C PRO A 80 -5.72 23.76 -12.70
N ALA A 81 -6.99 24.18 -12.80
CA ALA A 81 -8.11 23.24 -12.90
C ALA A 81 -7.93 22.31 -14.12
N GLY A 82 -8.30 21.05 -13.96
CA GLY A 82 -8.10 19.99 -14.96
C GLY A 82 -6.72 19.34 -14.92
N THR A 83 -5.79 19.77 -14.04
CA THR A 83 -4.48 19.11 -13.90
C THR A 83 -4.63 17.70 -13.36
N PRO A 84 -4.17 16.65 -14.10
CA PRO A 84 -4.19 15.28 -13.61
C PRO A 84 -3.25 15.10 -12.43
N CYS A 85 -3.73 14.39 -11.38
CA CYS A 85 -2.95 14.21 -10.16
C CYS A 85 -3.27 12.88 -9.46
N LEU A 86 -2.32 12.43 -8.63
CA LEU A 86 -2.54 11.42 -7.59
C LEU A 86 -2.36 12.10 -6.23
N LEU A 87 -2.98 11.52 -5.20
CA LEU A 87 -2.96 12.07 -3.85
C LEU A 87 -2.10 11.26 -2.91
N SER A 88 -1.20 11.92 -2.18
CA SER A 88 -0.60 11.30 -0.99
C SER A 88 -1.69 11.01 0.03
N SER A 89 -1.80 9.75 0.45
CA SER A 89 -2.81 9.31 1.41
C SER A 89 -2.60 9.90 2.81
N GLY A 90 -1.35 10.17 3.19
CA GLY A 90 -0.98 10.72 4.49
C GLY A 90 -1.06 12.24 4.53
N VAL A 91 -1.78 12.78 5.51
CA VAL A 91 -1.93 14.23 5.72
C VAL A 91 -1.30 14.60 7.07
N SER A 92 -0.28 15.44 7.04
CA SER A 92 0.44 15.95 8.20
C SER A 92 0.19 17.45 8.41
N CYS A 93 0.67 18.04 9.53
CA CYS A 93 0.49 19.48 9.76
C CYS A 93 1.41 20.37 8.90
N GLY A 94 2.55 19.85 8.43
CA GLY A 94 3.51 20.54 7.58
C GLY A 94 4.46 21.52 8.29
N VAL A 95 4.25 21.81 9.58
CA VAL A 95 4.96 22.89 10.29
C VAL A 95 5.66 22.44 11.59
N CYS A 96 5.42 21.24 12.08
CA CYS A 96 6.12 20.73 13.26
C CYS A 96 7.53 20.24 12.93
N ALA A 97 8.38 20.07 13.93
CA ALA A 97 9.76 19.64 13.77
C ALA A 97 9.90 18.34 12.93
N ARG A 98 8.97 17.39 13.09
CA ARG A 98 8.94 16.16 12.28
C ARG A 98 8.67 16.44 10.81
N CYS A 99 7.68 17.28 10.50
CA CYS A 99 7.37 17.66 9.12
C CYS A 99 8.53 18.43 8.47
N LEU A 100 9.13 19.37 9.18
CA LEU A 100 10.25 20.17 8.68
C LEU A 100 11.51 19.32 8.44
N ALA A 101 11.66 18.22 9.19
CA ALA A 101 12.74 17.24 9.02
C ALA A 101 12.46 16.19 7.92
N GLY A 102 11.35 16.29 7.16
CA GLY A 102 10.97 15.31 6.14
C GLY A 102 10.39 13.98 6.71
N LEU A 103 10.13 13.94 8.01
CA LEU A 103 9.57 12.80 8.74
C LEU A 103 8.08 13.01 9.02
N ASP A 104 7.36 13.49 8.03
CA ASP A 104 5.96 13.91 8.17
C ASP A 104 5.01 12.77 8.54
N HIS A 105 5.33 11.52 8.21
CA HIS A 105 4.63 10.32 8.68
C HIS A 105 4.71 10.12 10.21
N LEU A 106 5.64 10.77 10.89
CA LEU A 106 5.77 10.80 12.36
C LEU A 106 5.19 12.09 12.99
N CYS A 107 4.43 12.88 12.23
CA CYS A 107 3.77 14.08 12.73
C CYS A 107 2.71 13.72 13.79
N PRO A 108 2.65 14.41 14.96
CA PRO A 108 1.62 14.15 15.96
C PRO A 108 0.17 14.38 15.46
N LYS A 109 0.01 15.15 14.36
CA LYS A 109 -1.28 15.40 13.71
C LYS A 109 -1.42 14.62 12.40
N TYR A 110 -0.63 13.54 12.23
CA TYR A 110 -0.74 12.69 11.05
C TYR A 110 -2.08 11.98 11.01
N GLY A 111 -2.66 11.89 9.82
CA GLY A 111 -3.88 11.14 9.58
C GLY A 111 -3.98 10.73 8.12
N LEU A 112 -4.79 9.72 7.85
CA LEU A 112 -4.99 9.20 6.50
C LEU A 112 -6.34 9.65 5.93
N LEU A 113 -6.36 9.85 4.62
CA LEU A 113 -7.60 9.92 3.86
C LEU A 113 -8.36 8.60 4.03
N GLY A 114 -9.68 8.68 4.19
CA GLY A 114 -10.53 7.50 4.38
C GLY A 114 -10.42 6.84 5.75
N GLU A 115 -9.65 7.40 6.69
CA GLU A 115 -9.55 6.93 8.07
C GLU A 115 -9.78 8.05 9.09
N HIS A 116 -9.12 9.18 8.92
CA HIS A 116 -9.19 10.34 9.82
C HIS A 116 -9.86 11.55 9.14
N ARG A 117 -10.04 11.49 7.86
CA ARG A 117 -10.60 12.52 6.96
C ARG A 117 -11.30 11.82 5.82
N ASP A 118 -12.28 12.50 5.21
CA ASP A 118 -12.95 12.00 4.02
C ASP A 118 -11.97 11.60 2.92
N GLY A 119 -12.25 10.46 2.30
CA GLY A 119 -11.47 9.84 1.27
C GLY A 119 -12.13 9.88 -0.11
N GLY A 120 -11.76 8.92 -0.96
CA GLY A 120 -12.06 8.90 -2.39
C GLY A 120 -13.30 8.09 -2.81
N TYR A 121 -14.12 7.56 -1.90
CA TYR A 121 -15.38 6.91 -2.28
C TYR A 121 -16.49 7.91 -2.58
N ALA A 122 -16.13 9.02 -3.20
CA ALA A 122 -17.01 10.10 -3.61
C ALA A 122 -16.50 10.77 -4.89
N GLU A 123 -17.33 11.63 -5.50
CA GLU A 123 -16.95 12.37 -6.71
C GLU A 123 -15.84 13.40 -6.48
N TYR A 124 -15.69 13.89 -5.25
CA TYR A 124 -14.68 14.90 -4.89
C TYR A 124 -14.06 14.60 -3.53
N VAL A 125 -12.79 14.99 -3.38
CA VAL A 125 -12.04 14.96 -2.12
C VAL A 125 -11.22 16.23 -1.97
N THR A 126 -11.06 16.74 -0.74
CA THR A 126 -10.26 17.96 -0.48
C THR A 126 -9.04 17.62 0.35
N VAL A 127 -7.87 18.06 -0.12
CA VAL A 127 -6.56 17.81 0.51
C VAL A 127 -5.72 19.08 0.58
N PRO A 128 -4.70 19.17 1.45
CA PRO A 128 -3.68 20.22 1.35
C PRO A 128 -2.94 20.17 0.00
N ARG A 129 -2.54 21.33 -0.53
CA ARG A 129 -1.80 21.44 -1.80
C ARG A 129 -0.61 20.47 -1.89
N ARG A 130 0.15 20.30 -0.82
CA ARG A 130 1.33 19.43 -0.78
C ARG A 130 1.02 17.94 -0.98
N ASN A 131 -0.24 17.53 -0.76
CA ASN A 131 -0.67 16.14 -0.97
C ASN A 131 -1.03 15.85 -2.44
N VAL A 132 -1.04 16.85 -3.30
CA VAL A 132 -1.33 16.71 -4.73
C VAL A 132 -0.04 16.56 -5.50
N LEU A 133 0.17 15.39 -6.12
CA LEU A 133 1.36 15.03 -6.88
C LEU A 133 0.99 14.79 -8.36
N PRO A 134 1.93 15.01 -9.29
CA PRO A 134 1.70 14.68 -10.69
C PRO A 134 1.57 13.16 -10.88
N ILE A 135 0.73 12.74 -11.81
CA ILE A 135 0.69 11.35 -12.25
C ILE A 135 1.95 11.07 -13.08
N PRO A 136 2.72 9.99 -12.79
CA PRO A 136 3.83 9.57 -13.62
C PRO A 136 3.40 9.39 -15.09
N LYS A 137 4.23 9.81 -16.02
CA LYS A 137 3.91 9.74 -17.46
C LYS A 137 3.58 8.32 -17.89
N GLY A 138 2.54 8.18 -18.69
CA GLY A 138 2.12 6.90 -19.25
C GLY A 138 1.20 6.07 -18.37
N LEU A 139 0.90 6.50 -17.14
CA LEU A 139 -0.06 5.83 -16.29
C LEU A 139 -1.47 6.41 -16.46
N SER A 140 -2.47 5.52 -16.43
CA SER A 140 -3.88 5.86 -16.30
C SER A 140 -4.23 6.28 -14.86
N TYR A 141 -5.42 6.88 -14.65
CA TYR A 141 -5.92 7.18 -13.29
C TYR A 141 -6.05 5.91 -12.43
N VAL A 142 -6.45 4.80 -13.04
CA VAL A 142 -6.61 3.51 -12.37
C VAL A 142 -5.27 3.00 -11.84
N GLU A 143 -4.22 3.07 -12.65
CA GLU A 143 -2.86 2.69 -12.24
C GLU A 143 -2.30 3.69 -11.22
N ALA A 144 -2.49 4.99 -11.43
CA ALA A 144 -2.02 6.04 -10.52
C ALA A 144 -2.64 5.93 -9.13
N ALA A 145 -3.94 5.60 -9.04
CA ALA A 145 -4.61 5.36 -7.75
C ALA A 145 -4.06 4.14 -7.00
N ALA A 146 -3.38 3.22 -7.66
CA ALA A 146 -2.82 2.01 -7.03
C ALA A 146 -1.41 2.20 -6.46
N ILE A 147 -0.89 3.44 -6.40
CA ILE A 147 0.48 3.77 -5.97
C ILE A 147 0.57 4.25 -4.52
N PRO A 148 -0.21 5.27 -4.07
CA PRO A 148 0.15 6.13 -2.93
C PRO A 148 0.28 5.43 -1.58
N LEU A 149 -0.44 4.35 -1.34
CA LEU A 149 -0.38 3.63 -0.08
C LEU A 149 0.46 2.35 -0.20
N GLY A 150 0.14 1.51 -1.19
CA GLY A 150 0.77 0.19 -1.30
C GLY A 150 2.27 0.27 -1.55
N PHE A 151 2.69 1.07 -2.54
CA PHE A 151 4.12 1.23 -2.86
C PHE A 151 4.87 2.05 -1.82
N LEU A 152 4.27 3.13 -1.29
CA LEU A 152 4.91 3.92 -0.25
C LEU A 152 5.15 3.08 1.01
N THR A 153 4.16 2.31 1.45
CA THR A 153 4.30 1.42 2.60
C THR A 153 5.40 0.39 2.37
N ALA A 154 5.41 -0.28 1.22
CA ALA A 154 6.43 -1.28 0.89
C ALA A 154 7.84 -0.66 0.80
N TRP A 155 7.96 0.54 0.23
CA TRP A 155 9.21 1.27 0.16
C TRP A 155 9.73 1.62 1.54
N HIS A 156 8.90 2.24 2.36
CA HIS A 156 9.27 2.58 3.74
C HIS A 156 9.70 1.35 4.54
N MET A 157 8.97 0.26 4.42
CA MET A 157 9.31 -1.01 5.07
C MET A 157 10.69 -1.52 4.65
N LEU A 158 10.97 -1.56 3.35
CA LEU A 158 12.18 -2.19 2.81
C LEU A 158 13.39 -1.27 2.84
N VAL A 159 13.21 0.02 2.51
CA VAL A 159 14.32 0.98 2.42
C VAL A 159 14.61 1.63 3.76
N ALA A 160 13.61 2.30 4.36
CA ALA A 160 13.84 3.09 5.57
C ALA A 160 13.88 2.24 6.84
N ARG A 161 13.04 1.20 6.94
CA ARG A 161 12.92 0.42 8.18
C ARG A 161 13.83 -0.81 8.18
N ALA A 162 13.69 -1.69 7.20
CA ALA A 162 14.50 -2.90 7.13
C ALA A 162 15.88 -2.68 6.52
N ALA A 163 16.11 -1.57 5.80
CA ALA A 163 17.35 -1.30 5.07
C ALA A 163 17.82 -2.52 4.27
N LEU A 164 16.91 -3.04 3.41
CA LEU A 164 17.20 -4.21 2.58
C LEU A 164 18.38 -3.93 1.66
N ALA A 165 19.41 -4.75 1.75
CA ALA A 165 20.63 -4.61 0.96
C ALA A 165 20.65 -5.58 -0.23
N ALA A 166 21.47 -5.25 -1.24
CA ALA A 166 21.72 -6.18 -2.35
C ALA A 166 22.32 -7.50 -1.85
N ASN A 167 21.95 -8.60 -2.50
CA ASN A 167 22.35 -9.97 -2.16
C ASN A 167 21.77 -10.53 -0.84
N GLU A 168 20.85 -9.85 -0.17
CA GLU A 168 20.11 -10.42 0.94
C GLU A 168 18.95 -11.30 0.46
N ASP A 169 18.53 -12.22 1.33
CA ASP A 169 17.36 -13.08 1.13
C ASP A 169 16.16 -12.50 1.89
N ILE A 170 15.02 -12.43 1.25
CA ILE A 170 13.80 -11.91 1.85
C ILE A 170 12.63 -12.87 1.71
N LEU A 171 11.81 -12.97 2.76
CA LEU A 171 10.49 -13.60 2.71
C LEU A 171 9.41 -12.53 2.79
N LEU A 172 8.48 -12.53 1.83
CA LEU A 172 7.29 -11.67 1.85
C LEU A 172 6.03 -12.53 1.98
N HIS A 173 5.20 -12.22 2.96
CA HIS A 173 3.93 -12.93 3.15
C HIS A 173 2.82 -12.40 2.25
N ALA A 174 1.88 -13.30 1.90
CA ALA A 174 0.65 -13.02 1.16
C ALA A 174 0.87 -12.30 -0.18
N ALA A 175 1.53 -12.96 -1.14
CA ALA A 175 1.92 -12.44 -2.45
C ALA A 175 0.80 -11.72 -3.24
N GLY A 176 -0.47 -12.09 -3.01
CA GLY A 176 -1.62 -11.45 -3.66
C GLY A 176 -1.99 -10.07 -3.10
N SER A 177 -1.39 -9.64 -2.00
CA SER A 177 -1.65 -8.32 -1.41
C SER A 177 -1.04 -7.20 -2.27
N GLY A 178 -1.71 -6.05 -2.32
CA GLY A 178 -1.20 -4.86 -3.01
C GLY A 178 0.15 -4.38 -2.45
N VAL A 179 0.35 -4.42 -1.13
CA VAL A 179 1.62 -4.02 -0.52
C VAL A 179 2.72 -5.07 -0.78
N THR A 180 2.38 -6.36 -0.83
CA THR A 180 3.36 -7.40 -1.14
C THR A 180 3.73 -7.40 -2.62
N SER A 181 2.78 -7.19 -3.53
CA SER A 181 3.08 -7.07 -4.97
C SER A 181 4.02 -5.88 -5.27
N ALA A 182 3.90 -4.78 -4.53
CA ALA A 182 4.86 -3.68 -4.53
C ALA A 182 6.21 -4.10 -3.93
N GLY A 183 6.18 -4.75 -2.76
CA GLY A 183 7.39 -5.21 -2.05
C GLY A 183 8.26 -6.16 -2.85
N ILE A 184 7.67 -7.08 -3.64
CA ILE A 184 8.39 -7.98 -4.54
C ILE A 184 9.19 -7.19 -5.58
N GLN A 185 8.55 -6.21 -6.23
CA GLN A 185 9.19 -5.37 -7.23
C GLN A 185 10.30 -4.50 -6.63
N ILE A 186 10.06 -3.93 -5.45
CA ILE A 186 11.05 -3.11 -4.73
C ILE A 186 12.23 -3.97 -4.27
N ALA A 187 12.00 -5.17 -3.73
CA ALA A 187 13.06 -6.09 -3.34
C ALA A 187 13.95 -6.48 -4.53
N ARG A 188 13.33 -6.73 -5.71
CA ARG A 188 14.05 -6.95 -6.95
C ARG A 188 14.87 -5.72 -7.37
N LEU A 189 14.28 -4.52 -7.31
CA LEU A 189 14.94 -3.25 -7.64
C LEU A 189 16.17 -3.02 -6.75
N LEU A 190 16.08 -3.38 -5.46
CA LEU A 190 17.18 -3.27 -4.49
C LEU A 190 18.23 -4.39 -4.63
N GLY A 191 18.05 -5.35 -5.53
CA GLY A 191 19.01 -6.42 -5.79
C GLY A 191 18.98 -7.54 -4.77
N ALA A 192 17.84 -7.83 -4.14
CA ALA A 192 17.71 -9.00 -3.28
C ALA A 192 18.07 -10.29 -4.04
N ARG A 193 18.80 -11.20 -3.37
CA ARG A 193 19.30 -12.45 -3.97
C ARG A 193 18.18 -13.44 -4.19
N ARG A 194 17.44 -13.74 -3.14
CA ARG A 194 16.26 -14.63 -3.16
C ARG A 194 15.06 -13.86 -2.63
N ILE A 195 14.00 -13.85 -3.42
CA ILE A 195 12.72 -13.23 -3.06
C ILE A 195 11.72 -14.36 -2.90
N LEU A 196 11.57 -14.84 -1.66
CA LEU A 196 10.62 -15.87 -1.30
C LEU A 196 9.26 -15.23 -1.03
N VAL A 197 8.18 -15.86 -1.48
CA VAL A 197 6.82 -15.37 -1.25
C VAL A 197 5.89 -16.48 -0.80
N THR A 198 4.93 -16.17 0.07
CA THR A 198 3.87 -17.10 0.44
C THR A 198 2.55 -16.74 -0.22
N ALA A 199 1.80 -17.73 -0.69
CA ALA A 199 0.44 -17.54 -1.22
C ALA A 199 -0.46 -18.73 -0.92
N GLY A 200 -1.77 -18.57 -1.12
CA GLY A 200 -2.76 -19.64 -0.95
C GLY A 200 -3.04 -20.43 -2.23
N THR A 201 -2.57 -19.99 -3.40
CA THR A 201 -2.82 -20.64 -4.69
C THR A 201 -1.61 -20.55 -5.61
N GLU A 202 -1.44 -21.56 -6.48
CA GLU A 202 -0.40 -21.58 -7.53
C GLU A 202 -0.54 -20.39 -8.48
N ALA A 203 -1.76 -20.02 -8.85
CA ALA A 203 -2.00 -18.86 -9.72
C ALA A 203 -1.42 -17.55 -9.15
N LYS A 204 -1.50 -17.36 -7.84
CA LYS A 204 -0.88 -16.19 -7.17
C LYS A 204 0.64 -16.30 -7.14
N LEU A 205 1.19 -17.49 -6.99
CA LEU A 205 2.64 -17.70 -7.06
C LEU A 205 3.19 -17.44 -8.45
N ALA A 206 2.48 -17.88 -9.49
CA ALA A 206 2.86 -17.60 -10.89
C ALA A 206 2.91 -16.09 -11.16
N ARG A 207 1.87 -15.35 -10.78
CA ARG A 207 1.85 -13.88 -10.92
C ARG A 207 2.94 -13.19 -10.08
N ALA A 208 3.26 -13.71 -8.89
CA ALA A 208 4.35 -13.18 -8.08
C ALA A 208 5.72 -13.40 -8.74
N SER A 209 5.91 -14.54 -9.41
CA SER A 209 7.13 -14.82 -10.18
C SER A 209 7.32 -13.83 -11.33
N GLU A 210 6.25 -13.42 -12.02
CA GLU A 210 6.29 -12.37 -13.06
C GLU A 210 6.77 -11.02 -12.51
N LEU A 211 6.49 -10.73 -11.23
CA LEU A 211 6.94 -9.51 -10.54
C LEU A 211 8.39 -9.60 -10.05
N GLY A 212 8.99 -10.80 -10.03
CA GLY A 212 10.37 -11.02 -9.63
C GLY A 212 10.55 -11.90 -8.39
N ALA A 213 9.51 -12.55 -7.88
CA ALA A 213 9.68 -13.58 -6.85
C ALA A 213 10.47 -14.77 -7.42
N THR A 214 11.47 -15.23 -6.66
CA THR A 214 12.35 -16.34 -7.10
C THR A 214 11.86 -17.70 -6.58
N HIS A 215 11.12 -17.71 -5.46
CA HIS A 215 10.60 -18.94 -4.83
C HIS A 215 9.19 -18.69 -4.29
N GLY A 216 8.26 -19.52 -4.74
CA GLY A 216 6.87 -19.53 -4.27
C GLY A 216 6.64 -20.61 -3.21
N ILE A 217 5.89 -20.31 -2.17
CA ILE A 217 5.54 -21.23 -1.09
C ILE A 217 4.04 -21.21 -0.87
N LEU A 218 3.38 -22.36 -1.03
CA LEU A 218 1.98 -22.54 -0.69
C LEU A 218 1.85 -22.78 0.82
N TYR A 219 1.34 -21.78 1.56
CA TYR A 219 1.21 -21.86 3.02
C TYR A 219 0.13 -22.86 3.50
N ASN A 220 -0.80 -23.25 2.62
CA ASN A 220 -1.86 -24.24 2.89
C ASN A 220 -1.47 -25.70 2.56
N GLN A 221 -0.30 -25.92 2.00
CA GLN A 221 0.20 -27.26 1.64
C GLN A 221 1.37 -27.74 2.50
N GLY A 222 1.66 -27.04 3.61
CA GLY A 222 2.73 -27.46 4.51
C GLY A 222 3.28 -26.34 5.39
N ASP A 223 4.44 -26.61 5.99
CA ASP A 223 5.14 -25.63 6.82
C ASP A 223 5.99 -24.68 5.96
N PHE A 224 5.58 -23.42 5.86
CA PHE A 224 6.30 -22.42 5.10
C PHE A 224 7.73 -22.20 5.64
N VAL A 225 7.98 -22.42 6.93
CA VAL A 225 9.33 -22.29 7.52
C VAL A 225 10.26 -23.38 6.97
N ARG A 226 9.76 -24.62 6.88
CA ARG A 226 10.52 -25.71 6.28
C ARG A 226 10.81 -25.45 4.81
N ALA A 227 9.79 -25.10 4.04
CA ALA A 227 9.94 -24.80 2.61
C ALA A 227 10.91 -23.63 2.35
N ALA A 228 10.83 -22.55 3.17
CA ALA A 228 11.76 -21.43 3.07
C ALA A 228 13.20 -21.82 3.45
N ARG A 229 13.39 -22.71 4.44
CA ARG A 229 14.72 -23.24 4.78
C ARG A 229 15.29 -24.10 3.67
N GLU A 230 14.48 -24.96 3.05
CA GLU A 230 14.90 -25.75 1.90
C GLU A 230 15.34 -24.85 0.74
N ALA A 231 14.55 -23.84 0.40
CA ALA A 231 14.89 -22.84 -0.63
C ALA A 231 16.16 -22.04 -0.31
N THR A 232 16.49 -21.87 0.96
CA THR A 232 17.69 -21.16 1.43
C THR A 232 18.82 -22.09 1.89
N GLN A 233 18.77 -23.38 1.56
CA GLN A 233 19.78 -24.38 1.93
C GLN A 233 20.05 -24.46 3.47
N GLY A 234 19.01 -24.23 4.27
CA GLY A 234 19.07 -24.25 5.73
C GLY A 234 19.42 -22.90 6.39
N GLU A 235 19.92 -21.92 5.63
CA GLU A 235 20.39 -20.64 6.17
C GLU A 235 19.27 -19.77 6.78
N GLY A 236 18.07 -19.78 6.16
CA GLY A 236 16.98 -18.84 6.45
C GLY A 236 17.10 -17.54 5.66
N VAL A 237 16.42 -16.47 6.10
CA VAL A 237 16.38 -15.20 5.39
C VAL A 237 16.94 -14.05 6.24
N ASP A 238 17.40 -13.00 5.57
CA ASP A 238 17.89 -11.78 6.23
C ASP A 238 16.73 -10.88 6.64
N VAL A 239 15.67 -10.82 5.83
CA VAL A 239 14.50 -9.97 6.05
C VAL A 239 13.20 -10.78 5.97
N VAL A 240 12.26 -10.50 6.86
CA VAL A 240 10.86 -10.88 6.72
C VAL A 240 10.01 -9.63 6.59
N PHE A 241 9.19 -9.58 5.53
CA PHE A 241 8.19 -8.56 5.27
C PHE A 241 6.80 -9.13 5.60
N ASP A 242 6.17 -8.61 6.65
CA ASP A 242 4.92 -9.17 7.15
C ASP A 242 3.85 -8.08 7.34
N HIS A 243 2.63 -8.42 6.99
CA HIS A 243 1.42 -7.66 7.30
C HIS A 243 0.27 -8.58 7.76
N VAL A 244 0.57 -9.88 7.91
CA VAL A 244 -0.38 -10.91 8.37
C VAL A 244 -0.44 -10.92 9.89
N GLY A 245 0.71 -10.90 10.57
CA GLY A 245 0.80 -10.77 12.02
C GLY A 245 0.67 -12.11 12.76
N GLY A 246 -0.30 -12.24 13.67
CA GLY A 246 -0.39 -13.33 14.66
C GLY A 246 -0.05 -14.73 14.15
N GLU A 247 -0.59 -15.17 13.02
CA GLU A 247 -0.36 -16.51 12.47
C GLU A 247 1.04 -16.73 11.88
N THR A 248 1.68 -15.68 11.38
CA THR A 248 2.98 -15.78 10.71
C THR A 248 4.15 -15.38 11.60
N PHE A 249 3.92 -14.47 12.54
CA PHE A 249 4.94 -13.76 13.29
C PHE A 249 5.97 -14.66 13.98
N GLU A 250 5.52 -15.52 14.90
CA GLU A 250 6.43 -16.37 15.68
C GLU A 250 7.22 -17.34 14.79
N ARG A 251 6.56 -17.89 13.78
CA ARG A 251 7.16 -18.82 12.83
C ARG A 251 8.21 -18.12 11.95
N SER A 252 7.94 -16.90 11.52
CA SER A 252 8.84 -16.08 10.72
C SER A 252 10.10 -15.67 11.49
N LEU A 253 10.00 -15.37 12.78
CA LEU A 253 11.17 -15.12 13.63
C LEU A 253 12.15 -16.30 13.68
N ARG A 254 11.64 -17.54 13.62
CA ARG A 254 12.48 -18.75 13.59
C ARG A 254 13.27 -18.87 12.29
N LEU A 255 12.77 -18.29 11.19
CA LEU A 255 13.39 -18.33 9.88
C LEU A 255 14.54 -17.32 9.73
N LEU A 256 14.55 -16.25 10.52
CA LEU A 256 15.57 -15.23 10.42
C LEU A 256 16.97 -15.76 10.71
N LYS A 257 17.94 -15.35 9.91
CA LYS A 257 19.38 -15.51 10.15
C LYS A 257 19.81 -14.74 11.41
N ARG A 258 21.05 -14.90 11.86
CA ARG A 258 21.66 -13.99 12.86
C ARG A 258 21.75 -12.59 12.28
N GLY A 259 21.38 -11.56 13.07
CA GLY A 259 21.29 -10.18 12.62
C GLY A 259 20.09 -9.89 11.71
N GLY A 260 19.24 -10.88 11.47
CA GLY A 260 18.06 -10.73 10.62
C GLY A 260 17.00 -9.82 11.25
N ARG A 261 16.13 -9.30 10.42
CA ARG A 261 15.10 -8.33 10.83
C ARG A 261 13.73 -8.63 10.22
N MET A 262 12.72 -8.41 11.03
CA MET A 262 11.33 -8.52 10.62
C MET A 262 10.69 -7.14 10.63
N VAL A 263 10.07 -6.75 9.53
CA VAL A 263 9.35 -5.49 9.41
C VAL A 263 7.86 -5.75 9.20
N LEU A 264 7.00 -5.06 9.98
CA LEU A 264 5.54 -5.24 9.99
C LEU A 264 4.83 -3.93 9.71
N CYS A 265 3.79 -3.99 8.85
CA CYS A 265 2.88 -2.87 8.61
C CYS A 265 1.40 -3.22 8.81
N GLY A 266 1.12 -4.37 9.36
CA GLY A 266 -0.25 -4.83 9.59
C GLY A 266 -0.32 -6.08 10.46
N ALA A 267 -1.54 -6.43 10.86
CA ALA A 267 -1.84 -7.58 11.72
C ALA A 267 -3.22 -8.17 11.37
N THR A 268 -3.38 -8.57 10.10
CA THR A 268 -4.69 -8.99 9.55
C THR A 268 -5.19 -10.33 10.08
N SER A 269 -4.32 -11.16 10.68
CA SER A 269 -4.69 -12.42 11.32
C SER A 269 -4.74 -12.35 12.85
N GLY A 270 -4.38 -11.22 13.45
CA GLY A 270 -4.39 -11.01 14.90
C GLY A 270 -3.35 -10.01 15.36
N ALA A 271 -3.72 -9.18 16.33
CA ALA A 271 -2.90 -8.07 16.83
C ALA A 271 -1.84 -8.51 17.86
N GLU A 272 -1.96 -9.71 18.42
CA GLU A 272 -1.06 -10.22 19.46
C GLU A 272 -0.17 -11.34 18.94
N ALA A 273 1.07 -11.37 19.42
CA ALA A 273 2.03 -12.41 19.10
C ALA A 273 2.98 -12.68 20.29
N ARG A 274 3.54 -13.90 20.37
CA ARG A 274 4.53 -14.27 21.38
C ARG A 274 5.95 -14.12 20.82
N ILE A 275 6.88 -13.72 21.68
CA ILE A 275 8.30 -13.56 21.34
C ILE A 275 9.14 -14.45 22.26
N ASN A 276 10.01 -15.26 21.67
CA ASN A 276 11.06 -15.96 22.41
C ASN A 276 12.25 -14.98 22.59
N LEU A 277 12.36 -14.39 23.77
CA LEU A 277 13.40 -13.41 24.08
C LEU A 277 14.81 -13.98 23.96
N ARG A 278 15.04 -15.26 24.29
CA ARG A 278 16.34 -15.91 24.09
C ARG A 278 16.73 -15.94 22.62
N ALA A 279 15.83 -16.36 21.75
CA ALA A 279 16.07 -16.35 20.31
C ALA A 279 16.35 -14.93 19.80
N LEU A 280 15.59 -13.94 20.29
CA LEU A 280 15.76 -12.53 19.92
C LEU A 280 17.19 -12.05 20.21
N PHE A 281 17.69 -12.17 21.45
CA PHE A 281 19.01 -11.65 21.78
C PHE A 281 20.16 -12.55 21.30
N PHE A 282 20.07 -13.87 21.36
CA PHE A 282 21.13 -14.76 20.87
C PHE A 282 21.38 -14.65 19.37
N LYS A 283 20.32 -14.43 18.59
CA LYS A 283 20.44 -14.21 17.14
C LYS A 283 20.61 -12.74 16.78
N GLN A 284 20.53 -11.80 17.74
CA GLN A 284 20.58 -10.35 17.50
C GLN A 284 19.52 -9.90 16.48
N LEU A 285 18.27 -10.34 16.66
CA LEU A 285 17.19 -10.03 15.73
C LEU A 285 16.63 -8.63 16.00
N SER A 286 16.11 -7.99 14.93
CA SER A 286 15.36 -6.74 15.01
C SER A 286 13.89 -6.97 14.62
N ILE A 287 12.98 -6.36 15.37
CA ILE A 287 11.54 -6.32 15.07
C ILE A 287 11.16 -4.87 14.87
N LEU A 288 10.68 -4.53 13.69
CA LEU A 288 10.49 -3.16 13.22
C LEU A 288 9.03 -2.91 12.86
N GLY A 289 8.38 -1.99 13.57
CA GLY A 289 7.09 -1.46 13.16
C GLY A 289 7.23 -0.48 12.01
N SER A 290 6.25 -0.46 11.12
CA SER A 290 6.19 0.45 9.97
C SER A 290 4.75 0.86 9.70
N THR A 291 4.53 2.12 9.40
CA THR A 291 3.23 2.66 8.98
C THR A 291 3.45 3.68 7.89
N MET A 292 2.88 3.43 6.71
CA MET A 292 3.01 4.35 5.56
C MET A 292 4.47 4.65 5.22
N GLY A 293 4.77 5.91 4.94
CA GLY A 293 6.07 6.49 4.69
C GLY A 293 5.92 8.00 4.58
N SER A 294 7.02 8.71 4.37
CA SER A 294 7.02 10.16 4.22
C SER A 294 6.60 10.61 2.82
N LEU A 295 6.13 11.85 2.71
CA LEU A 295 5.84 12.47 1.42
C LEU A 295 7.12 12.54 0.54
N ALA A 296 8.28 12.74 1.14
CA ALA A 296 9.57 12.75 0.43
C ALA A 296 9.87 11.37 -0.20
N GLU A 297 9.59 10.27 0.50
CA GLU A 297 9.73 8.92 -0.03
C GLU A 297 8.78 8.68 -1.20
N LEU A 298 7.52 9.17 -1.11
CA LEU A 298 6.57 9.06 -2.23
C LEU A 298 7.08 9.81 -3.46
N HIS A 299 7.61 11.03 -3.29
CA HIS A 299 8.23 11.76 -4.40
C HIS A 299 9.41 10.99 -5.02
N SER A 300 10.24 10.35 -4.20
CA SER A 300 11.38 9.56 -4.67
C SER A 300 10.96 8.29 -5.44
N LEU A 301 9.75 7.81 -5.21
CA LEU A 301 9.19 6.64 -5.90
C LEU A 301 8.68 6.94 -7.32
N LEU A 302 8.13 8.13 -7.56
CA LEU A 302 7.43 8.43 -8.82
C LEU A 302 8.29 8.21 -10.08
N PRO A 303 9.59 8.56 -10.13
CA PRO A 303 10.44 8.32 -11.30
C PRO A 303 10.56 6.83 -11.71
N TYR A 304 10.46 5.90 -10.76
CA TYR A 304 10.54 4.47 -11.08
C TYR A 304 9.33 3.96 -11.87
N PHE A 305 8.19 4.63 -11.74
CA PHE A 305 7.01 4.32 -12.57
C PHE A 305 7.15 4.88 -13.98
N GLU A 306 7.78 6.04 -14.16
CA GLU A 306 8.04 6.61 -15.49
C GLU A 306 9.02 5.76 -16.31
N THR A 307 10.02 5.20 -15.66
CA THR A 307 10.98 4.29 -16.30
C THR A 307 10.43 2.87 -16.49
N GLY A 308 9.30 2.54 -15.87
CA GLY A 308 8.71 1.20 -15.87
C GLY A 308 9.44 0.20 -14.98
N ALA A 309 10.39 0.64 -14.13
CA ALA A 309 11.06 -0.20 -13.14
C ALA A 309 10.10 -0.71 -12.06
N LEU A 310 9.10 0.11 -11.70
CA LEU A 310 7.97 -0.27 -10.86
C LEU A 310 6.67 -0.09 -11.65
N ARG A 311 5.69 -0.97 -11.40
CA ARG A 311 4.38 -0.91 -12.05
C ARG A 311 3.26 -1.26 -11.07
N PRO A 312 2.17 -0.47 -11.02
CA PRO A 312 0.99 -0.84 -10.25
C PRO A 312 0.37 -2.12 -10.80
N VAL A 313 0.02 -3.02 -9.89
CA VAL A 313 -0.69 -4.26 -10.23
C VAL A 313 -2.15 -4.09 -9.89
N VAL A 314 -2.99 -3.91 -10.90
CA VAL A 314 -4.45 -3.81 -10.75
C VAL A 314 -5.07 -5.14 -11.13
N ASP A 315 -5.81 -5.72 -10.19
CA ASP A 315 -6.52 -7.00 -10.39
C ASP A 315 -7.85 -6.79 -11.09
N ARG A 316 -8.65 -5.86 -10.58
CA ARG A 316 -10.01 -5.60 -11.09
C ARG A 316 -10.45 -4.16 -10.82
N THR A 317 -11.29 -3.66 -11.72
CA THR A 317 -11.98 -2.38 -11.54
C THR A 317 -13.48 -2.61 -11.29
N PHE A 318 -14.06 -1.73 -10.48
CA PHE A 318 -15.50 -1.60 -10.24
C PHE A 318 -15.90 -0.14 -10.43
N THR A 319 -17.15 0.14 -10.70
CA THR A 319 -17.66 1.52 -10.62
C THR A 319 -17.83 1.94 -9.15
N LEU A 320 -17.87 3.23 -8.87
CA LEU A 320 -18.11 3.73 -7.52
C LEU A 320 -19.40 3.14 -6.92
N ALA A 321 -20.47 3.00 -7.70
CA ALA A 321 -21.74 2.41 -7.26
C ALA A 321 -21.60 0.93 -6.83
N GLU A 322 -20.60 0.22 -7.33
CA GLU A 322 -20.29 -1.16 -6.98
C GLU A 322 -19.33 -1.29 -5.78
N ALA A 323 -19.04 -0.20 -5.04
CA ALA A 323 -18.11 -0.23 -3.91
C ALA A 323 -18.43 -1.31 -2.86
N PRO A 324 -19.69 -1.62 -2.50
CA PRO A 324 -19.99 -2.73 -1.60
C PRO A 324 -19.49 -4.07 -2.14
N ALA A 325 -19.74 -4.37 -3.42
CA ALA A 325 -19.27 -5.60 -4.07
C ALA A 325 -17.74 -5.66 -4.18
N ALA A 326 -17.09 -4.51 -4.42
CA ALA A 326 -15.63 -4.40 -4.43
C ALA A 326 -15.02 -4.70 -3.05
N GLN A 327 -15.65 -4.22 -1.97
CA GLN A 327 -15.22 -4.52 -0.61
C GLN A 327 -15.44 -6.01 -0.25
N GLU A 328 -16.53 -6.62 -0.68
CA GLU A 328 -16.75 -8.05 -0.51
C GLU A 328 -15.71 -8.88 -1.26
N TYR A 329 -15.40 -8.52 -2.50
CA TYR A 329 -14.34 -9.17 -3.27
C TYR A 329 -12.96 -9.05 -2.59
N LEU A 330 -12.65 -7.89 -1.99
CA LEU A 330 -11.45 -7.71 -1.18
C LEU A 330 -11.45 -8.64 0.05
N ALA A 331 -12.58 -8.73 0.76
CA ALA A 331 -12.71 -9.54 1.97
C ALA A 331 -12.54 -11.05 1.68
N GLN A 332 -12.96 -11.52 0.51
CA GLN A 332 -12.78 -12.91 0.06
C GLN A 332 -11.34 -13.28 -0.28
N ARG A 333 -10.40 -12.30 -0.24
CA ARG A 333 -8.97 -12.51 -0.54
C ARG A 333 -8.71 -13.12 -1.93
N GLY A 334 -9.61 -12.91 -2.89
CA GLY A 334 -9.48 -13.41 -4.27
C GLY A 334 -8.43 -12.67 -5.09
N ALA A 335 -8.30 -11.38 -4.87
CA ALA A 335 -7.46 -10.47 -5.65
C ALA A 335 -5.95 -10.79 -5.63
N PHE A 336 -5.27 -10.37 -6.68
CA PHE A 336 -3.81 -10.27 -6.74
C PHE A 336 -3.42 -8.84 -7.16
N GLY A 337 -2.97 -8.03 -6.22
CA GLY A 337 -2.72 -6.60 -6.40
C GLY A 337 -3.89 -5.75 -5.89
N LYS A 338 -4.20 -4.68 -6.60
CA LYS A 338 -5.17 -3.67 -6.18
C LYS A 338 -6.52 -3.85 -6.87
N ILE A 339 -7.57 -3.55 -6.12
CA ILE A 339 -8.94 -3.37 -6.63
C ILE A 339 -9.16 -1.86 -6.70
N VAL A 340 -9.73 -1.36 -7.81
CA VAL A 340 -9.88 0.08 -8.01
C VAL A 340 -11.31 0.42 -8.38
N LEU A 341 -11.89 1.42 -7.69
CA LEU A 341 -13.14 2.04 -8.08
C LEU A 341 -12.89 3.11 -9.15
N THR A 342 -13.67 3.10 -10.21
CA THR A 342 -13.73 4.18 -11.19
C THR A 342 -14.90 5.12 -10.86
N VAL A 343 -14.67 6.43 -10.94
CA VAL A 343 -15.64 7.46 -10.57
C VAL A 343 -15.97 8.32 -11.78
N GLY A 344 -17.27 8.48 -12.07
CA GLY A 344 -17.76 9.24 -13.22
C GLY A 344 -17.86 8.41 -14.51
N THR A 345 -18.22 9.05 -15.62
CA THR A 345 -18.42 8.45 -16.96
C THR A 345 -17.10 8.28 -17.71
N GLY A 346 -16.12 7.63 -17.13
CA GLY A 346 -14.88 7.20 -17.79
C GLY A 346 -14.99 5.72 -18.16
N ALA A 347 -14.55 5.36 -19.36
CA ALA A 347 -14.54 3.98 -19.83
C ALA A 347 -13.84 3.06 -18.81
N ARG A 348 -14.34 1.84 -18.66
CA ARG A 348 -13.61 0.75 -17.96
C ARG A 348 -12.25 0.62 -18.64
N GLU A 349 -11.22 1.23 -18.06
CA GLU A 349 -9.85 0.98 -18.52
C GLU A 349 -9.48 -0.43 -18.08
N VAL A 350 -9.34 -1.31 -19.06
CA VAL A 350 -8.83 -2.68 -18.84
C VAL A 350 -7.35 -2.54 -18.50
N PRO A 351 -6.89 -3.11 -17.38
CA PRO A 351 -5.47 -3.09 -17.04
C PRO A 351 -4.63 -3.67 -18.19
N ARG A 352 -3.55 -2.98 -18.55
CA ARG A 352 -2.63 -3.50 -19.56
C ARG A 352 -1.99 -4.78 -19.05
N PRO A 353 -1.79 -5.81 -19.92
CA PRO A 353 -1.04 -7.00 -19.55
C PRO A 353 0.37 -6.59 -19.10
N LEU A 354 0.90 -7.29 -18.10
CA LEU A 354 2.27 -7.08 -17.63
C LEU A 354 3.23 -7.28 -18.81
N PRO A 355 4.14 -6.34 -19.11
CA PRO A 355 5.17 -6.58 -20.12
C PRO A 355 6.13 -7.66 -19.63
N PRO A 356 6.85 -8.31 -20.55
CA PRO A 356 7.85 -9.30 -20.20
C PRO A 356 8.90 -8.71 -19.25
N PRO A 357 9.44 -9.52 -18.33
CA PRO A 357 10.44 -9.07 -17.38
C PRO A 357 11.65 -8.48 -18.12
N HIS A 358 12.06 -7.27 -17.74
CA HIS A 358 13.32 -6.72 -18.25
C HIS A 358 14.48 -7.61 -17.83
N PRO A 359 15.48 -7.84 -18.72
CA PRO A 359 16.70 -8.53 -18.33
C PRO A 359 17.40 -7.77 -17.20
N PRO A 360 18.13 -8.45 -16.31
CA PRO A 360 18.83 -7.80 -15.22
C PRO A 360 19.82 -6.77 -15.78
N HIS A 361 19.74 -5.53 -15.27
CA HIS A 361 20.66 -4.45 -15.64
C HIS A 361 22.10 -4.82 -15.28
N PRO A 362 23.08 -4.67 -16.19
CA PRO A 362 24.50 -4.79 -15.82
C PRO A 362 24.88 -3.65 -14.89
N LYS A 363 25.69 -3.98 -13.91
CA LYS A 363 26.32 -3.17 -12.89
C LYS A 363 26.64 -1.73 -13.33
N GLU A 364 25.94 -0.75 -12.78
CA GLU A 364 26.43 0.61 -12.57
C GLU A 364 25.74 1.19 -11.35
N ILE A 365 26.13 0.70 -10.17
CA ILE A 365 25.93 1.44 -8.93
C ILE A 365 27.34 1.86 -8.51
N ARG A 366 27.61 3.14 -8.72
CA ARG A 366 28.84 3.77 -8.24
C ARG A 366 28.85 3.78 -6.72
N THR A 367 30.00 3.47 -6.20
CA THR A 367 30.52 3.63 -4.83
C THR A 367 30.16 4.96 -4.19
#